data_a9d4b317ea33923befa8b00b2dc27f75
#
_entry.id   a9d4b317ea33923befa8b00b2dc27f75
#
_cell.length_a   1.000
_cell.length_b   1.000
_cell.length_c   1.000
_cell.angle_alpha   90.00
_cell.angle_beta   90.00
_cell.angle_gamma   90.00
#
_symmetry.space_group_name_H-M   'P 1'
#
loop_
_entity.id
_entity.type
_entity.pdbx_description
1 polymer ?
#
loop_
_entity_poly.entity_id
_entity_poly.type
_entity_poly.pdbx_seq_one_letter_code
_entity_poly.pdbx_strand_id
1 'polypeptide(L)'
;MIPKPTGKRLSISMQSTDTNWQTWLQPHRLAALGVPVKESKLKLSLETRNCGDVMIVHCQGRIVYRDEATALSRLVGEFLQYRGKVVLDLSGVSSIDSAGIGELVLLHTQAQSQDAEMKYASPSPLVRELLGLTNVDSVLEIHASVCDALAAFQPAEACADC
;
A
#
# COMPACT_ATOMS: atom_id res chain seq x y z
N MET A 1 -13.11 -24.68 10.38
CA MET A 1 -12.54 -24.42 10.12
C MET A 1 -12.13 -23.95 9.48
N ILE A 2 -11.69 -23.77 9.44
CA ILE A 2 -11.11 -23.33 8.81
C ILE A 2 -10.54 -23.29 8.43
N PRO A 3 -10.41 -23.31 8.09
CA PRO A 3 -9.61 -23.23 7.55
C PRO A 3 -8.98 -22.81 7.37
N LYS A 4 -8.80 -22.89 7.45
CA LYS A 4 -8.17 -22.52 7.22
C LYS A 4 -7.67 -22.45 6.61
N PRO A 5 -7.71 -22.48 6.36
CA PRO A 5 -7.05 -22.38 5.60
C PRO A 5 -6.34 -22.04 5.40
N THR A 6 -6.25 -22.23 5.63
CA THR A 6 -5.56 -21.86 5.44
C THR A 6 -4.75 -21.47 5.41
N GLY A 7 -4.55 -21.55 5.57
CA GLY A 7 -3.73 -21.24 5.36
C GLY A 7 -2.95 -21.24 5.16
N LYS A 8 -2.86 -21.59 5.13
CA LYS A 8 -2.24 -21.63 4.75
C LYS A 8 -1.68 -21.38 4.17
N ARG A 9 -1.63 -21.50 4.02
CA ARG A 9 -1.17 -21.12 3.31
C ARG A 9 -0.64 -20.40 3.19
N LEU A 10 -0.59 -20.21 3.74
CA LEU A 10 -0.13 -19.36 3.66
C LEU A 10 0.58 -18.97 3.73
N SER A 11 0.60 -19.34 3.83
CA SER A 11 1.26 -18.98 3.90
C SER A 11 1.95 -18.71 3.70
N ILE A 12 1.90 -19.02 3.72
CA ILE A 12 2.48 -18.77 3.31
C ILE A 12 3.28 -18.23 3.24
N SER A 13 3.38 -18.31 3.32
CA SER A 13 4.08 -17.83 3.06
C SER A 13 4.55 -17.06 2.97
N MET A 14 4.31 -17.00 3.12
CA MET A 14 4.80 -16.21 2.90
C MET A 14 5.62 -15.74 3.28
N GLN A 15 6.08 -16.17 3.55
CA GLN A 15 6.87 -15.85 3.81
C GLN A 15 7.61 -15.14 3.65
N SER A 16 7.95 -15.38 3.83
CA SER A 16 8.67 -14.82 3.72
C SER A 16 9.09 -14.15 3.35
N THR A 17 9.25 -14.38 3.48
CA THR A 17 9.70 -13.81 3.13
C THR A 17 9.59 -13.20 2.46
N ASP A 18 9.65 -13.43 2.69
CA ASP A 18 9.58 -12.77 1.85
C ASP A 18 8.54 -12.69 1.09
N THR A 19 7.68 -12.93 1.57
CA THR A 19 6.89 -12.82 0.60
C THR A 19 7.03 -11.81 -0.35
N ASN A 20 7.66 -12.10 -1.21
CA ASN A 20 8.06 -11.20 -2.17
C ASN A 20 6.96 -11.17 -3.20
N TRP A 21 5.96 -10.35 -2.94
CA TRP A 21 4.92 -10.07 -3.92
C TRP A 21 5.55 -9.62 -5.25
N GLN A 22 6.72 -8.98 -5.22
CA GLN A 22 7.48 -8.63 -6.42
C GLN A 22 7.87 -9.87 -7.23
N THR A 23 8.10 -10.99 -6.57
CA THR A 23 8.41 -12.25 -7.24
C THR A 23 7.23 -12.76 -8.07
N TRP A 24 6.01 -12.45 -7.67
CA TRP A 24 4.82 -12.84 -8.43
C TRP A 24 4.63 -12.02 -9.70
N LEU A 25 5.20 -10.82 -9.75
CA LEU A 25 5.11 -9.91 -10.88
C LEU A 25 6.29 -10.06 -11.85
N GLN A 26 7.18 -11.02 -11.62
CA GLN A 26 8.35 -11.20 -12.49
C GLN A 26 7.96 -11.87 -13.80
N PRO A 27 8.40 -11.31 -14.93
CA PRO A 27 8.03 -11.80 -16.26
C PRO A 27 8.33 -13.28 -16.49
N HIS A 28 9.44 -13.79 -15.96
CA HIS A 28 9.84 -15.18 -16.18
C HIS A 28 8.86 -16.19 -15.58
N ARG A 29 8.16 -15.84 -14.50
CA ARG A 29 7.15 -16.73 -13.91
C ARG A 29 5.90 -16.79 -14.76
N LEU A 30 5.51 -15.67 -15.31
CA LEU A 30 4.37 -15.62 -16.21
C LEU A 30 4.68 -16.31 -17.52
N ALA A 31 5.91 -16.18 -18.03
CA ALA A 31 6.37 -16.88 -19.22
C ALA A 31 6.34 -18.40 -19.02
N ALA A 32 6.69 -18.90 -17.83
CA ALA A 32 6.64 -20.32 -17.51
C ALA A 32 5.21 -20.89 -17.53
N LEU A 33 4.19 -20.03 -17.38
CA LEU A 33 2.79 -20.41 -17.47
C LEU A 33 2.25 -20.30 -18.90
N GLY A 34 3.08 -19.94 -19.86
CA GLY A 34 2.66 -19.78 -21.26
C GLY A 34 1.87 -18.50 -21.50
N VAL A 35 1.86 -17.58 -20.57
CA VAL A 35 1.19 -16.29 -20.72
C VAL A 35 2.11 -15.32 -21.46
N PRO A 36 1.67 -14.67 -22.55
CA PRO A 36 2.49 -13.66 -23.21
C PRO A 36 2.71 -12.49 -22.26
N VAL A 37 3.97 -12.27 -21.90
CA VAL A 37 4.33 -11.18 -21.01
C VAL A 37 4.76 -9.98 -21.82
N LYS A 38 3.98 -8.91 -21.73
CA LYS A 38 4.52 -7.59 -22.04
C LYS A 38 5.41 -7.21 -20.88
N GLU A 39 6.67 -6.95 -21.15
CA GLU A 39 7.57 -6.35 -20.18
C GLU A 39 7.11 -4.92 -19.86
N SER A 40 6.06 -4.80 -19.05
CA SER A 40 5.80 -3.54 -18.40
C SER A 40 6.56 -3.57 -17.08
N LYS A 41 7.70 -2.92 -17.05
CA LYS A 41 8.35 -2.63 -15.78
C LYS A 41 7.39 -1.73 -15.04
N LEU A 42 6.81 -2.26 -13.99
CA LEU A 42 6.06 -1.43 -13.05
C LEU A 42 6.96 -0.30 -12.61
N LYS A 43 6.47 0.92 -12.76
CA LYS A 43 7.22 2.11 -12.37
C LYS A 43 6.91 2.51 -10.94
N LEU A 44 6.51 1.52 -10.15
CA LEU A 44 6.19 1.66 -8.75
C LEU A 44 6.91 0.57 -7.96
N SER A 45 7.69 0.97 -6.99
CA SER A 45 8.30 0.09 -5.99
C SER A 45 7.57 0.27 -4.67
N LEU A 46 7.29 -0.83 -4.00
CA LEU A 46 6.61 -0.85 -2.71
C LEU A 46 7.49 -1.59 -1.70
N GLU A 47 7.82 -0.91 -0.62
CA GLU A 47 8.59 -1.49 0.47
C GLU A 47 7.76 -1.41 1.74
N THR A 48 7.85 -2.42 2.57
CA THR A 48 7.05 -2.51 3.78
C THR A 48 7.92 -2.57 5.01
N ARG A 49 7.47 -1.92 6.08
CA ARG A 49 8.15 -1.92 7.36
C ARG A 49 7.11 -1.97 8.48
N ASN A 50 7.40 -2.75 9.50
CA ASN A 50 6.55 -2.80 10.69
C ASN A 50 7.01 -1.75 11.71
N CYS A 51 6.05 -1.08 12.30
CA CYS A 51 6.28 -0.21 13.45
C CYS A 51 5.22 -0.56 14.50
N GLY A 52 5.58 -1.41 15.45
CA GLY A 52 4.61 -1.96 16.39
C GLY A 52 3.52 -2.74 15.68
N ASP A 53 2.28 -2.33 15.87
CA ASP A 53 1.11 -2.92 15.22
C ASP A 53 0.73 -2.24 13.91
N VAL A 54 1.50 -1.23 13.48
CA VAL A 54 1.24 -0.47 12.26
C VAL A 54 2.15 -0.96 11.13
N MET A 55 1.57 -1.20 9.97
CA MET A 55 2.33 -1.49 8.75
C MET A 55 2.57 -0.19 7.99
N ILE A 56 3.82 0.12 7.71
CA ILE A 56 4.19 1.25 6.87
C ILE A 56 4.50 0.71 5.47
N VAL A 57 3.82 1.24 4.48
CA VAL A 57 4.05 0.92 3.06
C VAL A 57 4.68 2.13 2.40
N HIS A 58 5.94 2.02 2.08
CA HIS A 58 6.69 3.09 1.41
C HIS A 58 6.53 2.93 -0.10
N CYS A 59 5.96 3.93 -0.75
CA CYS A 59 5.73 3.94 -2.18
C CYS A 59 6.79 4.79 -2.86
N GLN A 60 7.45 4.22 -3.87
CA GLN A 60 8.45 4.95 -4.64
C GLN A 60 8.22 4.78 -6.13
N GLY A 61 8.10 5.88 -6.84
CA GLY A 61 7.88 5.88 -8.27
C GLY A 61 6.58 6.56 -8.67
N ARG A 62 5.82 5.93 -9.54
CA ARG A 62 4.60 6.50 -10.11
C ARG A 62 3.41 5.60 -9.84
N ILE A 63 2.34 6.18 -9.31
CA ILE A 63 1.07 5.48 -9.15
C ILE A 63 0.18 5.90 -10.33
N VAL A 64 0.50 5.33 -11.49
CA VAL A 64 -0.19 5.65 -12.74
C VAL A 64 -0.56 4.34 -13.42
N TYR A 65 -1.61 4.40 -14.22
CA TYR A 65 -2.17 3.24 -14.88
C TYR A 65 -2.78 2.22 -13.91
N ARG A 66 -3.49 1.29 -14.51
CA ARG A 66 -4.24 0.31 -13.76
C ARG A 66 -3.33 -0.69 -13.03
N ASP A 67 -2.21 -1.05 -13.65
CA ASP A 67 -1.35 -2.12 -13.12
C ASP A 67 -0.65 -1.72 -11.82
N GLU A 68 -0.10 -0.50 -11.76
CA GLU A 68 0.52 -0.01 -10.52
C GLU A 68 -0.51 0.21 -9.42
N ALA A 69 -1.65 0.79 -9.77
CA ALA A 69 -2.74 0.99 -8.82
C ALA A 69 -3.25 -0.34 -8.27
N THR A 70 -3.39 -1.35 -9.15
CA THR A 70 -3.83 -2.69 -8.73
C THR A 70 -2.80 -3.38 -7.83
N ALA A 71 -1.51 -3.23 -8.13
CA ALA A 71 -0.45 -3.81 -7.30
C ALA A 71 -0.47 -3.20 -5.89
N LEU A 72 -0.62 -1.89 -5.80
CA LEU A 72 -0.75 -1.18 -4.53
C LEU A 72 -1.98 -1.67 -3.76
N SER A 73 -3.12 -1.72 -4.42
CA SER A 73 -4.39 -2.12 -3.82
C SER A 73 -4.33 -3.53 -3.25
N ARG A 74 -3.73 -4.45 -4.00
CA ARG A 74 -3.60 -5.83 -3.54
C ARG A 74 -2.76 -5.93 -2.28
N LEU A 75 -1.59 -5.31 -2.29
CA LEU A 75 -0.66 -5.35 -1.16
C LEU A 75 -1.27 -4.72 0.09
N VAL A 76 -1.80 -3.51 -0.05
CA VAL A 76 -2.39 -2.79 1.08
C VAL A 76 -3.64 -3.50 1.58
N GLY A 77 -4.47 -4.00 0.67
CA GLY A 77 -5.68 -4.75 1.03
C GLY A 77 -5.39 -5.96 1.89
N GLU A 78 -4.31 -6.68 1.62
CA GLU A 78 -3.90 -7.80 2.47
C GLU A 78 -3.52 -7.32 3.88
N PHE A 79 -2.76 -6.23 4.00
CA PHE A 79 -2.38 -5.72 5.32
C PHE A 79 -3.57 -5.23 6.13
N LEU A 80 -4.54 -4.60 5.47
CA LEU A 80 -5.75 -4.15 6.15
C LEU A 80 -6.50 -5.31 6.80
N GLN A 81 -6.53 -6.48 6.15
CA GLN A 81 -7.19 -7.66 6.70
C GLN A 81 -6.49 -8.22 7.95
N TYR A 82 -5.17 -8.14 8.01
CA TYR A 82 -4.39 -8.80 9.06
C TYR A 82 -3.90 -7.86 10.15
N ARG A 83 -3.67 -6.60 9.82
CA ARG A 83 -3.03 -5.66 10.74
C ARG A 83 -3.99 -4.60 11.28
N GLY A 84 -4.93 -4.20 10.48
CA GLY A 84 -5.89 -3.19 10.89
C GLY A 84 -5.37 -1.76 10.91
N LYS A 85 -4.05 -1.54 10.83
CA LYS A 85 -3.44 -0.20 10.83
C LYS A 85 -2.35 -0.11 9.78
N VAL A 86 -2.52 0.81 8.82
CA VAL A 86 -1.60 0.98 7.71
C VAL A 86 -1.29 2.47 7.51
N VAL A 87 -0.01 2.78 7.33
CA VAL A 87 0.44 4.09 6.86
C VAL A 87 0.96 3.92 5.44
N LEU A 88 0.44 4.70 4.52
CA LEU A 88 0.94 4.75 3.15
C LEU A 88 1.84 5.97 3.00
N ASP A 89 3.13 5.74 2.88
CA ASP A 89 4.11 6.81 2.73
C ASP A 89 4.25 7.16 1.24
N LEU A 90 3.85 8.37 0.90
CA LEU A 90 3.84 8.88 -0.47
C LEU A 90 5.04 9.77 -0.79
N SER A 91 6.04 9.82 0.09
CA SER A 91 7.19 10.71 -0.07
C SER A 91 8.00 10.42 -1.34
N GLY A 92 8.05 9.15 -1.75
CA GLY A 92 8.75 8.73 -2.97
C GLY A 92 7.88 8.74 -4.23
N VAL A 93 6.61 9.16 -4.13
CA VAL A 93 5.70 9.18 -5.28
C VAL A 93 5.91 10.44 -6.10
N SER A 94 6.39 10.28 -7.32
CA SER A 94 6.68 11.38 -8.22
C SER A 94 5.46 11.84 -9.03
N SER A 95 4.49 10.96 -9.27
CA SER A 95 3.25 11.33 -9.95
C SER A 95 2.14 10.33 -9.67
N ILE A 96 0.91 10.81 -9.78
CA ILE A 96 -0.29 10.00 -9.60
C ILE A 96 -1.31 10.48 -10.64
N ASP A 97 -2.05 9.54 -11.23
CA ASP A 97 -3.13 9.87 -12.16
C ASP A 97 -4.51 9.61 -11.51
N SER A 98 -5.57 9.84 -12.28
CA SER A 98 -6.93 9.64 -11.78
C SER A 98 -7.21 8.20 -11.35
N ALA A 99 -6.58 7.22 -12.00
CA ALA A 99 -6.73 5.82 -11.60
C ALA A 99 -6.06 5.57 -10.24
N GLY A 100 -4.87 6.14 -10.03
CA GLY A 100 -4.17 6.07 -8.75
C GLY A 100 -4.93 6.76 -7.63
N ILE A 101 -5.44 7.96 -7.89
CA ILE A 101 -6.27 8.69 -6.90
C ILE A 101 -7.52 7.88 -6.55
N GLY A 102 -8.20 7.33 -7.54
CA GLY A 102 -9.37 6.49 -7.31
C GLY A 102 -9.04 5.28 -6.46
N GLU A 103 -7.88 4.68 -6.68
CA GLU A 103 -7.45 3.53 -5.89
C GLU A 103 -7.18 3.88 -4.43
N LEU A 104 -6.58 5.04 -4.16
CA LEU A 104 -6.39 5.51 -2.79
C LEU A 104 -7.72 5.67 -2.05
N VAL A 105 -8.73 6.21 -2.73
CA VAL A 105 -10.07 6.37 -2.16
C VAL A 105 -10.72 5.00 -1.89
N LEU A 106 -10.58 4.07 -2.83
CA LEU A 106 -11.12 2.71 -2.66
C LEU A 106 -10.46 2.01 -1.48
N LEU A 107 -9.15 2.11 -1.33
CA LEU A 107 -8.42 1.54 -0.20
C LEU A 107 -8.87 2.14 1.13
N HIS A 108 -9.07 3.44 1.16
CA HIS A 108 -9.55 4.12 2.36
C HIS A 108 -10.96 3.63 2.75
N THR A 109 -11.84 3.53 1.76
CA THR A 109 -13.20 3.02 1.97
C THR A 109 -13.17 1.56 2.42
N GLN A 110 -12.29 0.76 1.84
CA GLN A 110 -12.11 -0.64 2.24
C GLN A 110 -11.65 -0.74 3.69
N ALA A 111 -10.68 0.09 4.09
CA ALA A 111 -10.22 0.13 5.48
C ALA A 111 -11.39 0.42 6.43
N GLN A 112 -12.18 1.42 6.14
CA GLN A 112 -13.34 1.77 6.95
C GLN A 112 -14.35 0.62 7.05
N SER A 113 -14.57 -0.10 5.97
CA SER A 113 -15.52 -1.23 5.97
C SER A 113 -15.03 -2.44 6.76
N GLN A 114 -13.74 -2.51 7.06
CA GLN A 114 -13.11 -3.60 7.80
C GLN A 114 -12.71 -3.22 9.21
N ASP A 115 -13.17 -2.08 9.71
CA ASP A 115 -12.75 -1.51 10.98
C ASP A 115 -11.22 -1.36 11.09
N ALA A 116 -10.58 -1.12 9.96
CA ALA A 116 -9.16 -0.86 9.87
C ALA A 116 -8.92 0.64 9.69
N GLU A 117 -7.75 1.08 10.11
CA GLU A 117 -7.35 2.49 10.00
C GLU A 117 -6.25 2.65 8.95
N MET A 118 -6.46 3.56 8.04
CA MET A 118 -5.48 3.85 7.01
C MET A 118 -5.17 5.34 6.99
N LYS A 119 -3.89 5.66 7.05
CA LYS A 119 -3.41 7.04 7.03
C LYS A 119 -2.40 7.21 5.91
N TYR A 120 -2.27 8.43 5.45
CA TYR A 120 -1.36 8.78 4.34
C TYR A 120 -0.35 9.78 4.85
N ALA A 121 0.89 9.64 4.40
CA ALA A 121 1.98 10.47 4.92
C ALA A 121 2.83 11.05 3.80
N SER A 122 3.34 12.24 4.04
CA SER A 122 4.41 12.86 3.25
C SER A 122 4.15 12.93 1.74
N PRO A 123 2.95 13.28 1.26
CA PRO A 123 2.75 13.42 -0.18
C PRO A 123 3.69 14.48 -0.75
N SER A 124 4.30 14.19 -1.91
CA SER A 124 5.11 15.18 -2.60
C SER A 124 4.25 16.41 -2.94
N PRO A 125 4.86 17.59 -3.17
CA PRO A 125 4.08 18.80 -3.48
C PRO A 125 3.11 18.60 -4.64
N LEU A 126 3.54 17.92 -5.70
CA LEU A 126 2.67 17.65 -6.85
C LEU A 126 1.50 16.74 -6.46
N VAL A 127 1.76 15.68 -5.73
CA VAL A 127 0.70 14.74 -5.30
C VAL A 127 -0.28 15.46 -4.38
N ARG A 128 0.23 16.27 -3.44
CA ARG A 128 -0.61 17.06 -2.53
C ARG A 128 -1.52 18.01 -3.30
N GLU A 129 -0.97 18.68 -4.32
CA GLU A 129 -1.75 19.59 -5.14
C GLU A 129 -2.87 18.85 -5.88
N LEU A 130 -2.55 17.70 -6.49
CA LEU A 130 -3.54 16.90 -7.21
C LEU A 130 -4.65 16.38 -6.29
N LEU A 131 -4.30 15.95 -5.07
CA LEU A 131 -5.28 15.51 -4.10
C LEU A 131 -6.20 16.68 -3.68
N GLY A 132 -5.66 17.88 -3.52
CA GLY A 132 -6.43 19.08 -3.21
C GLY A 132 -7.34 19.48 -4.36
N LEU A 133 -6.84 19.48 -5.60
CA LEU A 133 -7.63 19.82 -6.78
C LEU A 133 -8.80 18.86 -7.00
N THR A 134 -8.65 17.62 -6.63
CA THR A 134 -9.71 16.60 -6.74
C THR A 134 -10.58 16.53 -5.48
N ASN A 135 -10.28 17.36 -4.48
CA ASN A 135 -10.94 17.38 -3.18
C ASN A 135 -10.88 16.03 -2.44
N VAL A 136 -9.94 15.19 -2.77
CA VAL A 136 -9.75 13.88 -2.15
C VAL A 136 -9.06 14.02 -0.78
N ASP A 137 -8.30 15.08 -0.60
CA ASP A 137 -7.69 15.43 0.68
C ASP A 137 -8.70 15.67 1.81
N SER A 138 -9.98 15.93 1.48
CA SER A 138 -11.04 16.03 2.47
C SER A 138 -11.53 14.66 2.96
N VAL A 139 -11.22 13.59 2.22
CA VAL A 139 -11.64 12.22 2.53
C VAL A 139 -10.48 11.44 3.16
N LEU A 140 -9.28 11.61 2.63
CA LEU A 140 -8.10 10.89 3.09
C LEU A 140 -7.46 11.58 4.30
N GLU A 141 -7.06 10.80 5.27
CA GLU A 141 -6.36 11.33 6.44
C GLU A 141 -4.87 11.48 6.12
N ILE A 142 -4.48 12.68 5.71
CA ILE A 142 -3.13 12.98 5.21
C ILE A 142 -2.32 13.73 6.25
N HIS A 143 -1.14 13.22 6.55
CA HIS A 143 -0.20 13.80 7.51
C HIS A 143 1.05 14.33 6.83
N ALA A 144 1.72 15.28 7.48
CA ALA A 144 2.92 15.90 6.95
C ALA A 144 4.11 14.92 6.92
N SER A 145 4.13 13.97 7.86
CA SER A 145 5.21 12.98 7.95
C SER A 145 4.67 11.62 8.39
N VAL A 146 5.50 10.59 8.21
CA VAL A 146 5.19 9.24 8.71
C VAL A 146 5.07 9.26 10.24
N CYS A 147 5.93 10.03 10.91
CA CYS A 147 5.87 10.16 12.37
C CYS A 147 4.55 10.76 12.85
N ASP A 148 4.06 11.78 12.16
CA ASP A 148 2.76 12.38 12.47
C ASP A 148 1.62 11.38 12.26
N ALA A 149 1.68 10.61 11.18
CA ALA A 149 0.69 9.59 10.90
C ALA A 149 0.68 8.49 11.97
N LEU A 150 1.87 8.05 12.41
CA LEU A 150 2.00 7.05 13.46
C LEU A 150 1.46 7.57 14.79
N ALA A 151 1.78 8.81 15.14
CA ALA A 151 1.30 9.44 16.37
C ALA A 151 -0.23 9.59 16.38
N ALA A 152 -0.85 9.70 15.22
CA ALA A 152 -2.29 9.84 15.10
C ALA A 152 -3.06 8.54 15.34
N PHE A 153 -2.41 7.37 15.30
CA PHE A 153 -3.05 6.11 15.65
C PHE A 153 -3.19 5.93 17.16
N GLN A 154 -2.12 6.21 17.89
CA GLN A 154 -2.12 6.01 19.34
C GLN A 154 -1.03 6.90 19.95
N PRO A 155 -1.37 7.68 20.98
CA PRO A 155 -0.36 8.52 21.63
C PRO A 155 0.67 7.74 22.45
N ALA A 156 0.52 6.44 22.63
CA ALA A 156 1.28 5.72 23.66
C ALA A 156 2.51 4.97 23.16
N GLU A 157 2.61 4.69 21.86
CA GLU A 157 3.74 3.87 21.39
C GLU A 157 4.35 4.47 20.14
N ALA A 158 5.20 5.45 20.37
CA ALA A 158 6.00 6.01 19.29
C ALA A 158 6.98 4.95 18.79
N CYS A 159 7.06 4.83 17.48
CA CYS A 159 8.08 4.03 16.86
C CYS A 159 9.44 4.67 17.15
N ALA A 160 10.40 3.90 17.63
CA ALA A 160 11.71 4.39 17.99
C ALA A 160 12.48 4.96 16.77
N ASP A 161 12.02 4.68 15.57
CA ASP A 161 12.64 5.12 14.32
C ASP A 161 12.08 6.45 13.78
N CYS A 162 11.27 7.11 14.54
CA CYS A 162 10.79 8.44 14.18
C CYS A 162 11.66 9.56 14.73
#